data_67393dd2505b203aef992515ddf354e0
#
_entry.id   67393dd2505b203aef992515ddf354e0
#
_cell.length_a   1.000
_cell.length_b   1.000
_cell.length_c   1.000
_cell.angle_alpha   90.00
_cell.angle_beta   90.00
_cell.angle_gamma   90.00
#
_symmetry.space_group_name_H-M   'P 1'
#
loop_
_entity.id
_entity.type
_entity.pdbx_description
1 polymer ?
#
loop_
_entity_poly.entity_id
_entity_poly.type
_entity_poly.pdbx_seq_one_letter_code
_entity_poly.pdbx_strand_id
1 'polypeptide(L)'
;EVPKWLYDKAVVQYTDHKALFEAMQQSAPLDLRVNTLKATPDEVIEELTQHGVQAEKGQYSPECVRLNIKPALTQWPIYKEGKVDVQDEGSQLIARLVQPKRGEMVCDFCAGAGGKTLALGALMKSTGRIYAFDVNEKRLAGLTPRMRRAGLSNIHPAVIRNEHDLRVKRLYGKMDRVLVDAPCSGTGTYRRNPDLKWRFGEDELDRINEIQKSVIRSAAKMLKAGGRLVYATCSILQRENQDVINDFLAENPDFRLLNSYEILGKQGIEISPYQAQRFGDFFVMLPQL
;
A
#
# COMPACT_ATOMS: atom_id res chain seq x y z
N GLU A 1 -6.35 -10.87 23.36
CA GLU A 1 -5.90 -12.22 23.03
C GLU A 1 -5.46 -12.30 21.58
N VAL A 2 -4.46 -13.14 21.31
CA VAL A 2 -3.90 -13.42 19.99
C VAL A 2 -4.05 -14.92 19.73
N PRO A 3 -4.43 -15.36 18.52
CA PRO A 3 -4.48 -16.78 18.18
C PRO A 3 -3.12 -17.45 18.42
N LYS A 4 -3.14 -18.67 18.96
CA LYS A 4 -1.92 -19.39 19.34
C LYS A 4 -0.96 -19.56 18.17
N TRP A 5 -1.47 -19.95 17.00
CA TRP A 5 -0.66 -20.13 15.80
C TRP A 5 0.12 -18.86 15.39
N LEU A 6 -0.52 -17.69 15.52
CA LEU A 6 0.11 -16.41 15.21
C LEU A 6 1.15 -16.02 16.27
N TYR A 7 0.82 -16.26 17.55
CA TYR A 7 1.76 -16.03 18.64
C TYR A 7 3.03 -16.86 18.47
N ASP A 8 2.89 -18.16 18.22
CA ASP A 8 4.02 -19.08 18.04
C ASP A 8 4.93 -18.64 16.88
N LYS A 9 4.36 -18.18 15.76
CA LYS A 9 5.13 -17.63 14.63
C LYS A 9 5.83 -16.32 14.99
N ALA A 10 5.13 -15.42 15.67
CA ALA A 10 5.69 -14.11 16.04
C ALA A 10 6.84 -14.23 17.05
N VAL A 11 6.75 -15.16 18.01
CA VAL A 11 7.85 -15.43 18.98
C VAL A 11 9.14 -15.82 18.26
N VAL A 12 9.06 -16.60 17.20
CA VAL A 12 10.23 -17.03 16.42
C VAL A 12 10.80 -15.87 15.57
N GLN A 13 9.91 -15.00 15.04
CA GLN A 13 10.30 -13.95 14.07
C GLN A 13 10.72 -12.65 14.75
N TYR A 14 10.19 -12.32 15.91
CA TYR A 14 10.35 -11.02 16.55
C TYR A 14 10.86 -11.16 17.98
N THR A 15 12.02 -10.60 18.28
CA THR A 15 12.56 -10.52 19.64
C THR A 15 11.62 -9.77 20.57
N ASP A 16 10.97 -8.72 20.06
CA ASP A 16 10.05 -7.85 20.80
C ASP A 16 8.58 -8.19 20.54
N HIS A 17 8.24 -9.47 20.33
CA HIS A 17 6.89 -9.92 20.02
C HIS A 17 5.82 -9.43 21.02
N LYS A 18 6.16 -9.29 22.32
CA LYS A 18 5.23 -8.77 23.33
C LYS A 18 4.87 -7.31 23.06
N ALA A 19 5.87 -6.46 22.85
CA ALA A 19 5.65 -5.05 22.52
C ALA A 19 4.89 -4.88 21.19
N LEU A 20 5.15 -5.77 20.22
CA LEU A 20 4.40 -5.81 18.97
C LEU A 20 2.91 -6.06 19.22
N PHE A 21 2.57 -7.10 19.98
CA PHE A 21 1.17 -7.42 20.28
C PHE A 21 0.49 -6.37 21.16
N GLU A 22 1.19 -5.76 22.10
CA GLU A 22 0.69 -4.63 22.89
C GLU A 22 0.35 -3.43 21.99
N ALA A 23 1.24 -3.09 21.07
CA ALA A 23 1.02 -2.02 20.09
C ALA A 23 -0.20 -2.33 19.18
N MET A 24 -0.39 -3.58 18.78
CA MET A 24 -1.51 -4.02 17.95
C MET A 24 -2.87 -3.98 18.66
N GLN A 25 -2.90 -3.89 19.99
CA GLN A 25 -4.12 -3.76 20.77
C GLN A 25 -4.55 -2.31 21.03
N GLN A 26 -3.66 -1.36 20.79
CA GLN A 26 -3.96 0.06 20.96
C GLN A 26 -4.91 0.57 19.88
N SER A 27 -5.69 1.61 20.17
CA SER A 27 -6.51 2.26 19.15
C SER A 27 -5.65 2.84 18.05
N ALA A 28 -6.04 2.61 16.81
CA ALA A 28 -5.35 3.21 15.67
C ALA A 28 -5.78 4.68 15.48
N PRO A 29 -4.83 5.61 15.25
CA PRO A 29 -5.16 6.97 14.88
C PRO A 29 -5.90 7.01 13.52
N LEU A 30 -6.52 8.13 13.21
CA LEU A 30 -7.06 8.37 11.88
C LEU A 30 -6.04 9.17 11.06
N ASP A 31 -5.49 8.54 10.04
CA ASP A 31 -4.56 9.20 9.12
C ASP A 31 -5.29 9.59 7.84
N LEU A 32 -5.06 10.83 7.41
CA LEU A 32 -5.53 11.39 6.16
C LEU A 32 -4.34 11.54 5.23
N ARG A 33 -4.50 11.13 3.98
CA ARG A 33 -3.58 11.51 2.92
C ARG A 33 -4.09 12.77 2.25
N VAL A 34 -3.29 13.81 2.26
CA VAL A 34 -3.56 15.05 1.53
C VAL A 34 -3.36 14.83 0.03
N ASN A 35 -4.32 15.27 -0.76
CA ASN A 35 -4.20 15.31 -2.21
C ASN A 35 -3.43 16.57 -2.63
N THR A 36 -2.16 16.40 -2.93
CA THR A 36 -1.25 17.50 -3.27
C THR A 36 -1.56 18.21 -4.59
N LEU A 37 -2.58 17.78 -5.31
CA LEU A 37 -3.14 18.53 -6.45
C LEU A 37 -4.11 19.62 -6.01
N LYS A 38 -4.61 19.56 -4.78
CA LYS A 38 -5.70 20.43 -4.30
C LYS A 38 -5.40 21.18 -3.02
N ALA A 39 -4.51 20.65 -2.17
CA ALA A 39 -4.16 21.29 -0.91
C ALA A 39 -2.77 20.84 -0.43
N THR A 40 -2.26 21.59 0.53
CA THR A 40 -1.08 21.24 1.32
C THR A 40 -1.49 20.68 2.69
N PRO A 41 -0.62 19.93 3.39
CA PRO A 41 -0.91 19.48 4.76
C PRO A 41 -1.20 20.62 5.73
N ASP A 42 -0.52 21.76 5.58
CA ASP A 42 -0.73 22.94 6.46
C ASP A 42 -2.13 23.55 6.26
N GLU A 43 -2.58 23.71 5.02
CA GLU A 43 -3.95 24.17 4.70
C GLU A 43 -5.02 23.19 5.25
N VAL A 44 -4.76 21.89 5.17
CA VAL A 44 -5.66 20.84 5.70
C VAL A 44 -5.74 20.93 7.23
N ILE A 45 -4.61 21.11 7.91
CA ILE A 45 -4.55 21.24 9.38
C ILE A 45 -5.30 22.52 9.81
N GLU A 46 -5.10 23.61 9.10
CA GLU A 46 -5.80 24.87 9.38
C GLU A 46 -7.32 24.72 9.24
N GLU A 47 -7.80 24.13 8.13
CA GLU A 47 -9.23 23.89 7.89
C GLU A 47 -9.83 22.96 8.96
N LEU A 48 -9.13 21.92 9.38
CA LEU A 48 -9.55 21.02 10.46
C LEU A 48 -9.62 21.75 11.81
N THR A 49 -8.65 22.60 12.09
CA THR A 49 -8.61 23.42 13.33
C THR A 49 -9.79 24.37 13.40
N GLN A 50 -10.17 25.01 12.29
CA GLN A 50 -11.37 25.86 12.20
C GLN A 50 -12.67 25.08 12.51
N HIS A 51 -12.67 23.77 12.27
CA HIS A 51 -13.78 22.87 12.65
C HIS A 51 -13.64 22.29 14.08
N GLY A 52 -12.69 22.78 14.86
CA GLY A 52 -12.47 22.34 16.25
C GLY A 52 -11.78 20.97 16.36
N VAL A 53 -11.13 20.50 15.30
CA VAL A 53 -10.41 19.23 15.30
C VAL A 53 -8.92 19.46 15.37
N GLN A 54 -8.28 18.88 16.39
CA GLN A 54 -6.83 18.87 16.50
C GLN A 54 -6.25 17.88 15.48
N ALA A 55 -5.34 18.36 14.67
CA ALA A 55 -4.65 17.60 13.67
C ALA A 55 -3.16 17.98 13.66
N GLU A 56 -2.32 17.04 13.32
CA GLU A 56 -0.87 17.21 13.21
C GLU A 56 -0.34 16.55 11.94
N LYS A 57 0.87 16.92 11.50
CA LYS A 57 1.54 16.22 10.41
C LYS A 57 1.83 14.78 10.83
N GLY A 58 1.75 13.84 9.88
CA GLY A 58 2.23 12.49 10.08
C GLY A 58 3.73 12.47 10.43
N GLN A 59 4.17 11.38 10.99
CA GLN A 59 5.56 11.24 11.44
C GLN A 59 6.52 11.04 10.26
N TYR A 60 6.07 10.39 9.18
CA TYR A 60 6.94 9.93 8.10
C TYR A 60 6.48 10.41 6.72
N SER A 61 5.20 10.24 6.40
CA SER A 61 4.68 10.63 5.08
C SER A 61 4.47 12.13 5.00
N PRO A 62 5.09 12.81 4.00
CA PRO A 62 4.92 14.27 3.82
C PRO A 62 3.47 14.68 3.54
N GLU A 63 2.63 13.77 3.05
CA GLU A 63 1.22 14.01 2.77
C GLU A 63 0.30 13.62 3.91
N CYS A 64 0.82 13.08 5.01
CA CYS A 64 0.00 12.60 6.11
C CYS A 64 -0.42 13.72 7.06
N VAL A 65 -1.71 13.76 7.35
CA VAL A 65 -2.28 14.52 8.47
C VAL A 65 -2.97 13.54 9.41
N ARG A 66 -2.58 13.55 10.67
CA ARG A 66 -3.07 12.63 11.70
C ARG A 66 -4.07 13.33 12.62
N LEU A 67 -5.15 12.63 12.90
CA LEU A 67 -6.20 13.06 13.82
C LEU A 67 -6.27 12.13 15.03
N ASN A 68 -6.48 12.71 16.21
CA ASN A 68 -6.66 11.96 17.46
C ASN A 68 -8.11 11.48 17.65
N ILE A 69 -9.04 12.02 16.87
CA ILE A 69 -10.47 11.66 16.88
C ILE A 69 -10.89 11.11 15.52
N LYS A 70 -12.06 10.48 15.46
CA LYS A 70 -12.67 9.96 14.23
C LYS A 70 -13.98 10.73 13.93
N PRO A 71 -13.90 11.93 13.35
CA PRO A 71 -15.08 12.72 13.03
C PRO A 71 -15.85 12.13 11.84
N ALA A 72 -17.06 12.60 11.61
CA ALA A 72 -17.85 12.26 10.41
C ALA A 72 -17.28 12.96 9.15
N LEU A 73 -16.02 12.70 8.84
CA LEU A 73 -15.20 13.40 7.84
C LEU A 73 -15.88 13.44 6.46
N THR A 74 -16.61 12.40 6.08
CA THR A 74 -17.30 12.30 4.78
C THR A 74 -18.38 13.37 4.57
N GLN A 75 -18.82 14.03 5.64
CA GLN A 75 -19.79 15.12 5.58
C GLN A 75 -19.12 16.49 5.33
N TRP A 76 -17.82 16.60 5.50
CA TRP A 76 -17.11 17.86 5.48
C TRP A 76 -16.65 18.27 4.08
N PRO A 77 -16.54 19.59 3.80
CA PRO A 77 -16.06 20.11 2.50
C PRO A 77 -14.71 19.54 2.12
N ILE A 78 -13.75 19.51 3.04
CA ILE A 78 -12.38 19.00 2.83
C ILE A 78 -12.35 17.60 2.19
N TYR A 79 -13.27 16.73 2.58
CA TYR A 79 -13.41 15.39 2.01
C TYR A 79 -14.19 15.41 0.69
N LYS A 80 -15.32 16.12 0.66
CA LYS A 80 -16.19 16.20 -0.54
C LYS A 80 -15.48 16.83 -1.73
N GLU A 81 -14.64 17.82 -1.48
CA GLU A 81 -13.81 18.48 -2.49
C GLU A 81 -12.59 17.66 -2.91
N GLY A 82 -12.31 16.55 -2.22
CA GLY A 82 -11.19 15.66 -2.55
C GLY A 82 -9.83 16.23 -2.19
N LYS A 83 -9.76 17.11 -1.21
CA LYS A 83 -8.48 17.59 -0.63
C LYS A 83 -7.81 16.51 0.18
N VAL A 84 -8.60 15.60 0.79
CA VAL A 84 -8.09 14.49 1.59
C VAL A 84 -8.77 13.17 1.25
N ASP A 85 -8.08 12.07 1.56
CA ASP A 85 -8.63 10.72 1.58
C ASP A 85 -8.14 9.99 2.84
N VAL A 86 -8.95 9.09 3.38
CA VAL A 86 -8.55 8.28 4.53
C VAL A 86 -7.58 7.22 4.05
N GLN A 87 -6.36 7.27 4.54
CA GLN A 87 -5.33 6.29 4.24
C GLN A 87 -4.27 6.25 5.34
N ASP A 88 -3.98 5.06 5.82
CA ASP A 88 -2.91 4.80 6.77
C ASP A 88 -1.56 5.32 6.29
N GLU A 89 -0.75 5.90 7.18
CA GLU A 89 0.53 6.48 6.84
C GLU A 89 1.49 5.48 6.18
N GLY A 90 1.53 4.23 6.66
CA GLY A 90 2.32 3.17 6.04
C GLY A 90 1.91 2.90 4.58
N SER A 91 0.61 2.92 4.29
CA SER A 91 0.11 2.78 2.91
C SER A 91 0.50 3.95 2.00
N GLN A 92 0.64 5.16 2.55
CA GLN A 92 1.14 6.33 1.82
C GLN A 92 2.62 6.16 1.45
N LEU A 93 3.44 5.62 2.37
CA LEU A 93 4.86 5.34 2.14
C LEU A 93 5.07 4.30 1.03
N ILE A 94 4.20 3.29 0.93
CA ILE A 94 4.27 2.32 -0.18
C ILE A 94 4.15 3.01 -1.54
N ALA A 95 3.23 3.96 -1.70
CA ALA A 95 3.12 4.74 -2.93
C ALA A 95 4.39 5.57 -3.22
N ARG A 96 5.04 6.08 -2.17
CA ARG A 96 6.32 6.78 -2.26
C ARG A 96 7.48 5.88 -2.72
N LEU A 97 7.46 4.60 -2.35
CA LEU A 97 8.46 3.62 -2.81
C LEU A 97 8.36 3.31 -4.30
N VAL A 98 7.16 3.37 -4.87
CA VAL A 98 6.97 3.21 -6.32
C VAL A 98 7.70 4.31 -7.07
N GLN A 99 7.78 5.52 -6.53
CA GLN A 99 8.38 6.71 -7.17
C GLN A 99 7.92 6.91 -8.62
N PRO A 100 6.61 6.94 -8.90
CA PRO A 100 6.13 7.09 -10.26
C PRO A 100 6.48 8.49 -10.77
N LYS A 101 6.88 8.58 -12.04
CA LYS A 101 7.18 9.85 -12.68
C LYS A 101 6.04 10.30 -13.59
N ARG A 102 5.98 11.59 -13.86
CA ARG A 102 5.03 12.14 -14.82
C ARG A 102 5.20 11.49 -16.19
N GLY A 103 4.09 11.12 -16.81
CA GLY A 103 4.09 10.50 -18.14
C GLY A 103 4.35 8.99 -18.17
N GLU A 104 4.78 8.36 -17.08
CA GLU A 104 5.03 6.92 -17.01
C GLU A 104 3.76 6.07 -17.14
N MET A 105 3.94 4.81 -17.50
CA MET A 105 2.93 3.76 -17.44
C MET A 105 3.12 2.96 -16.16
N VAL A 106 2.10 2.97 -15.30
CA VAL A 106 2.12 2.34 -13.97
C VAL A 106 0.99 1.33 -13.86
N CYS A 107 1.22 0.23 -13.13
CA CYS A 107 0.17 -0.70 -12.76
C CYS A 107 0.10 -0.82 -11.24
N ASP A 108 -1.11 -0.66 -10.69
CA ASP A 108 -1.49 -1.11 -9.35
C ASP A 108 -2.23 -2.44 -9.52
N PHE A 109 -1.53 -3.54 -9.23
CA PHE A 109 -1.96 -4.89 -9.61
C PHE A 109 -3.06 -5.45 -8.70
N CYS A 110 -3.14 -5.00 -7.45
CA CYS A 110 -4.16 -5.40 -6.47
C CYS A 110 -4.78 -4.15 -5.86
N ALA A 111 -5.43 -3.33 -6.69
CA ALA A 111 -5.81 -1.96 -6.37
C ALA A 111 -6.85 -1.83 -5.24
N GLY A 112 -7.67 -2.86 -5.02
CA GLY A 112 -8.74 -2.82 -4.03
C GLY A 112 -9.68 -1.65 -4.24
N ALA A 113 -9.90 -0.85 -3.21
CA ALA A 113 -10.69 0.39 -3.30
C ALA A 113 -9.90 1.60 -3.83
N GLY A 114 -8.64 1.41 -4.25
CA GLY A 114 -7.85 2.40 -4.95
C GLY A 114 -7.10 3.41 -4.08
N GLY A 115 -6.92 3.17 -2.79
CA GLY A 115 -6.21 4.11 -1.92
C GLY A 115 -4.79 4.42 -2.41
N LYS A 116 -4.00 3.39 -2.74
CA LYS A 116 -2.65 3.53 -3.28
C LYS A 116 -2.67 4.03 -4.73
N THR A 117 -3.62 3.56 -5.54
CA THR A 117 -3.84 4.06 -6.91
C THR A 117 -4.02 5.58 -6.95
N LEU A 118 -4.85 6.13 -6.06
CA LEU A 118 -5.07 7.58 -5.96
C LEU A 118 -3.80 8.33 -5.53
N ALA A 119 -3.01 7.75 -4.63
CA ALA A 119 -1.72 8.31 -4.22
C ALA A 119 -0.75 8.38 -5.42
N LEU A 120 -0.64 7.29 -6.19
CA LEU A 120 0.17 7.25 -7.41
C LEU A 120 -0.29 8.29 -8.43
N GLY A 121 -1.60 8.44 -8.65
CA GLY A 121 -2.17 9.44 -9.55
C GLY A 121 -1.81 10.86 -9.16
N ALA A 122 -1.85 11.19 -7.87
CA ALA A 122 -1.46 12.49 -7.35
C ALA A 122 0.05 12.75 -7.51
N LEU A 123 0.89 11.75 -7.21
CA LEU A 123 2.36 11.84 -7.41
C LEU A 123 2.73 12.06 -8.88
N MET A 124 2.00 11.45 -9.80
CA MET A 124 2.17 11.65 -11.25
C MET A 124 1.56 12.96 -11.76
N LYS A 125 0.96 13.77 -10.89
CA LYS A 125 0.25 15.01 -11.30
C LYS A 125 -0.83 14.76 -12.35
N SER A 126 -1.56 13.65 -12.21
CA SER A 126 -2.62 13.22 -13.15
C SER A 126 -2.15 13.08 -14.61
N THR A 127 -0.87 12.75 -14.84
CA THR A 127 -0.29 12.53 -16.17
C THR A 127 0.11 11.06 -16.34
N GLY A 128 0.46 10.67 -17.58
CA GLY A 128 0.76 9.27 -17.88
C GLY A 128 -0.46 8.37 -17.79
N ARG A 129 -0.28 7.11 -17.39
CA ARG A 129 -1.38 6.15 -17.31
C ARG A 129 -1.19 5.18 -16.15
N ILE A 130 -2.23 4.99 -15.36
CA ILE A 130 -2.26 4.01 -14.27
C ILE A 130 -3.33 2.97 -14.58
N TYR A 131 -2.92 1.71 -14.72
CA TYR A 131 -3.85 0.57 -14.75
C TYR A 131 -4.08 0.11 -13.31
N ALA A 132 -5.34 0.11 -12.88
CA ALA A 132 -5.74 -0.34 -11.56
C ALA A 132 -6.51 -1.65 -11.70
N PHE A 133 -5.87 -2.77 -11.37
CA PHE A 133 -6.45 -4.11 -11.48
C PHE A 133 -6.87 -4.64 -10.13
N ASP A 134 -7.99 -5.32 -10.09
CA ASP A 134 -8.43 -6.13 -8.94
C ASP A 134 -9.35 -7.25 -9.44
N VAL A 135 -9.37 -8.37 -8.71
CA VAL A 135 -10.31 -9.48 -8.96
C VAL A 135 -11.67 -9.23 -8.33
N ASN A 136 -11.75 -8.31 -7.37
CA ASN A 136 -12.97 -7.98 -6.65
C ASN A 136 -13.64 -6.73 -7.23
N GLU A 137 -14.65 -6.95 -8.06
CA GLU A 137 -15.43 -5.89 -8.71
C GLU A 137 -16.04 -4.90 -7.72
N LYS A 138 -16.59 -5.39 -6.60
CA LYS A 138 -17.24 -4.53 -5.59
C LYS A 138 -16.24 -3.56 -4.94
N ARG A 139 -15.02 -4.04 -4.66
CA ARG A 139 -13.96 -3.17 -4.12
C ARG A 139 -13.51 -2.15 -5.15
N LEU A 140 -13.28 -2.58 -6.38
CA LEU A 140 -12.78 -1.73 -7.46
C LEU A 140 -13.81 -0.67 -7.89
N ALA A 141 -15.10 -0.97 -7.81
CA ALA A 141 -16.18 -0.01 -8.13
C ALA A 141 -16.10 1.28 -7.29
N GLY A 142 -15.58 1.18 -6.05
CA GLY A 142 -15.37 2.34 -5.19
C GLY A 142 -14.28 3.31 -5.68
N LEU A 143 -13.41 2.89 -6.60
CA LEU A 143 -12.31 3.73 -7.09
C LEU A 143 -12.82 4.88 -8.00
N THR A 144 -13.75 4.62 -8.89
CA THR A 144 -14.22 5.62 -9.86
C THR A 144 -14.77 6.91 -9.23
N PRO A 145 -15.69 6.87 -8.24
CA PRO A 145 -16.17 8.09 -7.60
C PRO A 145 -15.05 8.81 -6.82
N ARG A 146 -14.12 8.08 -6.19
CA ARG A 146 -12.98 8.65 -5.49
C ARG A 146 -12.00 9.32 -6.44
N MET A 147 -11.73 8.72 -7.59
CA MET A 147 -10.89 9.28 -8.65
C MET A 147 -11.44 10.63 -9.14
N ARG A 148 -12.76 10.69 -9.42
CA ARG A 148 -13.44 11.94 -9.83
C ARG A 148 -13.34 13.00 -8.74
N ARG A 149 -13.61 12.64 -7.49
CA ARG A 149 -13.50 13.54 -6.34
C ARG A 149 -12.07 14.07 -6.18
N ALA A 150 -11.06 13.22 -6.38
CA ALA A 150 -9.65 13.61 -6.31
C ALA A 150 -9.18 14.47 -7.50
N GLY A 151 -9.96 14.57 -8.58
CA GLY A 151 -9.59 15.31 -9.78
C GLY A 151 -8.54 14.58 -10.63
N LEU A 152 -8.54 13.24 -10.60
CA LEU A 152 -7.59 12.41 -11.35
C LEU A 152 -8.24 11.86 -12.62
N SER A 153 -7.53 11.93 -13.75
CA SER A 153 -8.01 11.48 -15.06
C SER A 153 -7.14 10.40 -15.70
N ASN A 154 -6.01 10.08 -15.09
CA ASN A 154 -5.01 9.15 -15.64
C ASN A 154 -5.17 7.70 -15.16
N ILE A 155 -6.23 7.36 -14.44
CA ILE A 155 -6.46 6.04 -13.84
C ILE A 155 -7.48 5.25 -14.66
N HIS A 156 -7.16 3.99 -14.96
CA HIS A 156 -7.95 3.06 -15.75
C HIS A 156 -8.25 1.79 -14.93
N PRO A 157 -9.35 1.76 -14.16
CA PRO A 157 -9.77 0.58 -13.41
C PRO A 157 -10.22 -0.54 -14.35
N ALA A 158 -9.82 -1.77 -14.07
CA ALA A 158 -10.33 -2.93 -14.77
C ALA A 158 -10.36 -4.17 -13.87
N VAL A 159 -11.51 -4.82 -13.82
CA VAL A 159 -11.66 -6.11 -13.15
C VAL A 159 -10.95 -7.17 -13.99
N ILE A 160 -10.11 -7.96 -13.36
CA ILE A 160 -9.42 -9.11 -13.96
C ILE A 160 -9.92 -10.42 -13.33
N ARG A 161 -9.91 -11.51 -14.08
CA ARG A 161 -10.33 -12.83 -13.54
C ARG A 161 -9.33 -13.38 -12.53
N ASN A 162 -8.06 -13.23 -12.85
CA ASN A 162 -6.89 -13.60 -12.06
C ASN A 162 -5.66 -12.93 -12.65
N GLU A 163 -4.49 -13.21 -12.10
CA GLU A 163 -3.20 -12.68 -12.53
C GLU A 163 -2.78 -13.08 -13.95
N HIS A 164 -3.45 -14.07 -14.55
CA HIS A 164 -3.20 -14.54 -15.93
C HIS A 164 -4.19 -14.00 -16.96
N ASP A 165 -5.06 -13.07 -16.58
CA ASP A 165 -6.05 -12.43 -17.47
C ASP A 165 -5.39 -11.86 -18.73
N LEU A 166 -6.12 -11.88 -19.85
CA LEU A 166 -5.64 -11.32 -21.12
C LEU A 166 -5.30 -9.83 -21.03
N ARG A 167 -5.99 -9.06 -20.15
CA ARG A 167 -5.68 -7.64 -19.91
C ARG A 167 -4.28 -7.46 -19.34
N VAL A 168 -3.89 -8.34 -18.41
CA VAL A 168 -2.55 -8.37 -17.82
C VAL A 168 -1.50 -8.74 -18.91
N LYS A 169 -1.75 -9.83 -19.63
CA LYS A 169 -0.83 -10.32 -20.69
C LYS A 169 -0.56 -9.29 -21.79
N ARG A 170 -1.57 -8.49 -22.15
CA ARG A 170 -1.43 -7.41 -23.15
C ARG A 170 -0.48 -6.29 -22.70
N LEU A 171 -0.19 -6.21 -21.41
CA LEU A 171 0.69 -5.20 -20.81
C LEU A 171 2.09 -5.73 -20.47
N TYR A 172 2.42 -6.95 -20.81
CA TYR A 172 3.76 -7.50 -20.62
C TYR A 172 4.82 -6.64 -21.30
N GLY A 173 5.90 -6.32 -20.59
CA GLY A 173 7.00 -5.49 -21.04
C GLY A 173 6.66 -4.01 -21.28
N LYS A 174 5.54 -3.50 -20.76
CA LYS A 174 5.07 -2.13 -21.06
C LYS A 174 5.07 -1.18 -19.87
N MET A 175 5.20 -1.68 -18.64
CA MET A 175 5.10 -0.86 -17.44
C MET A 175 6.46 -0.33 -16.98
N ASP A 176 6.50 0.94 -16.65
CA ASP A 176 7.65 1.56 -15.99
C ASP A 176 7.68 1.19 -14.50
N ARG A 177 6.50 1.09 -13.87
CA ARG A 177 6.33 0.76 -12.46
C ARG A 177 5.18 -0.23 -12.29
N VAL A 178 5.36 -1.18 -11.37
CA VAL A 178 4.28 -2.08 -10.93
C VAL A 178 4.26 -2.12 -9.41
N LEU A 179 3.10 -1.86 -8.83
CA LEU A 179 2.81 -2.06 -7.42
C LEU A 179 2.01 -3.35 -7.25
N VAL A 180 2.47 -4.21 -6.37
CA VAL A 180 1.75 -5.39 -5.87
C VAL A 180 1.51 -5.19 -4.38
N ASP A 181 0.36 -4.61 -4.04
CA ASP A 181 -0.17 -4.62 -2.67
C ASP A 181 -0.91 -5.94 -2.48
N ALA A 182 -0.15 -6.99 -2.20
CA ALA A 182 -0.60 -8.37 -2.35
C ALA A 182 -1.74 -8.74 -1.38
N PRO A 183 -2.68 -9.59 -1.81
CA PRO A 183 -3.63 -10.19 -0.89
C PRO A 183 -2.86 -10.95 0.19
N CYS A 184 -3.23 -10.76 1.45
CA CYS A 184 -2.48 -11.31 2.58
C CYS A 184 -3.41 -11.60 3.77
N SER A 185 -2.87 -12.22 4.82
CA SER A 185 -3.59 -12.52 6.05
C SER A 185 -4.11 -11.30 6.80
N GLY A 186 -3.53 -10.12 6.54
CA GLY A 186 -3.89 -8.87 7.21
C GLY A 186 -3.47 -8.80 8.69
N THR A 187 -2.57 -9.67 9.14
CA THR A 187 -2.16 -9.78 10.55
C THR A 187 -1.59 -8.50 11.13
N GLY A 188 -1.03 -7.61 10.32
CA GLY A 188 -0.56 -6.28 10.75
C GLY A 188 -1.68 -5.23 10.95
N THR A 189 -2.93 -5.55 10.59
CA THR A 189 -4.04 -4.58 10.63
C THR A 189 -4.97 -4.74 11.84
N TYR A 190 -4.63 -5.56 12.82
CA TYR A 190 -5.50 -5.87 13.97
C TYR A 190 -5.91 -4.66 14.81
N ARG A 191 -5.12 -3.59 14.82
CA ARG A 191 -5.52 -2.31 15.44
C ARG A 191 -6.77 -1.70 14.80
N ARG A 192 -6.99 -1.94 13.50
CA ARG A 192 -8.11 -1.42 12.71
C ARG A 192 -9.22 -2.44 12.54
N ASN A 193 -8.86 -3.71 12.46
CA ASN A 193 -9.74 -4.84 12.18
C ASN A 193 -9.50 -5.96 13.22
N PRO A 194 -9.88 -5.76 14.47
CA PRO A 194 -9.55 -6.70 15.56
C PRO A 194 -10.21 -8.07 15.41
N ASP A 195 -11.27 -8.18 14.62
CA ASP A 195 -11.97 -9.42 14.33
C ASP A 195 -11.26 -10.30 13.28
N LEU A 196 -10.35 -9.75 12.49
CA LEU A 196 -9.55 -10.53 11.52
C LEU A 196 -8.75 -11.65 12.18
N LYS A 197 -8.29 -11.46 13.41
CA LYS A 197 -7.54 -12.49 14.15
C LYS A 197 -8.33 -13.81 14.35
N TRP A 198 -9.65 -13.75 14.26
CA TRP A 198 -10.52 -14.92 14.40
C TRP A 198 -11.08 -15.46 13.07
N ARG A 199 -10.96 -14.68 12.01
CA ARG A 199 -11.49 -15.04 10.69
C ARG A 199 -10.47 -15.75 9.81
N PHE A 200 -9.19 -15.62 10.10
CA PHE A 200 -8.08 -16.18 9.33
C PHE A 200 -7.36 -17.23 10.15
N GLY A 201 -7.27 -18.44 9.61
CA GLY A 201 -6.57 -19.56 10.21
C GLY A 201 -5.25 -19.88 9.52
N GLU A 202 -4.45 -20.75 10.13
CA GLU A 202 -3.17 -21.19 9.57
C GLU A 202 -3.34 -21.93 8.24
N ASP A 203 -4.42 -22.69 8.07
CA ASP A 203 -4.72 -23.47 6.86
C ASP A 203 -4.92 -22.56 5.62
N GLU A 204 -5.38 -21.32 5.82
CA GLU A 204 -5.55 -20.36 4.72
C GLU A 204 -4.23 -19.70 4.30
N LEU A 205 -3.20 -19.76 5.15
CA LEU A 205 -1.91 -19.13 4.91
C LEU A 205 -1.21 -19.75 3.70
N ASP A 206 -1.28 -21.08 3.55
CA ASP A 206 -0.69 -21.79 2.41
C ASP A 206 -1.31 -21.33 1.09
N ARG A 207 -2.65 -21.28 1.04
CA ARG A 207 -3.37 -20.84 -0.15
C ARG A 207 -3.06 -19.41 -0.54
N ILE A 208 -3.01 -18.49 0.44
CA ILE A 208 -2.68 -17.08 0.18
C ILE A 208 -1.24 -16.96 -0.31
N ASN A 209 -0.31 -17.71 0.28
CA ASN A 209 1.08 -17.67 -0.10
C ASN A 209 1.30 -18.11 -1.56
N GLU A 210 0.60 -19.15 -2.04
CA GLU A 210 0.64 -19.54 -3.44
C GLU A 210 0.09 -18.45 -4.37
N ILE A 211 -0.98 -17.75 -3.97
CA ILE A 211 -1.51 -16.60 -4.72
C ILE A 211 -0.48 -15.47 -4.77
N GLN A 212 0.18 -15.13 -3.65
CA GLN A 212 1.21 -14.11 -3.59
C GLN A 212 2.35 -14.40 -4.56
N LYS A 213 2.85 -15.64 -4.56
CA LYS A 213 3.91 -16.09 -5.47
C LYS A 213 3.47 -16.02 -6.94
N SER A 214 2.25 -16.40 -7.25
CA SER A 214 1.71 -16.34 -8.61
C SER A 214 1.53 -14.89 -9.08
N VAL A 215 1.00 -14.04 -8.23
CA VAL A 215 0.75 -12.62 -8.52
C VAL A 215 2.06 -11.87 -8.80
N ILE A 216 3.09 -12.03 -7.95
CA ILE A 216 4.36 -11.33 -8.13
C ILE A 216 5.06 -11.75 -9.44
N ARG A 217 5.02 -13.08 -9.78
CA ARG A 217 5.56 -13.58 -11.06
C ARG A 217 4.86 -12.98 -12.27
N SER A 218 3.54 -12.83 -12.21
CA SER A 218 2.77 -12.24 -13.30
C SER A 218 2.99 -10.73 -13.42
N ALA A 219 3.03 -10.04 -12.29
CA ALA A 219 3.30 -8.61 -12.23
C ALA A 219 4.68 -8.25 -12.77
N ALA A 220 5.70 -9.05 -12.45
CA ALA A 220 7.07 -8.85 -12.93
C ALA A 220 7.16 -8.87 -14.46
N LYS A 221 6.39 -9.73 -15.14
CA LYS A 221 6.35 -9.79 -16.61
C LYS A 221 5.83 -8.51 -17.27
N MET A 222 5.12 -7.67 -16.53
CA MET A 222 4.60 -6.40 -17.07
C MET A 222 5.69 -5.34 -17.19
N LEU A 223 6.80 -5.47 -16.47
CA LEU A 223 7.85 -4.46 -16.43
C LEU A 223 8.67 -4.40 -17.72
N LYS A 224 9.03 -3.19 -18.10
CA LYS A 224 10.14 -2.93 -19.03
C LYS A 224 11.47 -3.24 -18.35
N ALA A 225 12.53 -3.46 -19.15
CA ALA A 225 13.89 -3.43 -18.64
C ALA A 225 14.14 -2.12 -17.88
N GLY A 226 14.75 -2.18 -16.69
CA GLY A 226 14.96 -1.04 -15.81
C GLY A 226 13.70 -0.49 -15.12
N GLY A 227 12.55 -1.12 -15.29
CA GLY A 227 11.33 -0.78 -14.56
C GLY A 227 11.42 -1.16 -13.08
N ARG A 228 10.46 -0.75 -12.26
CA ARG A 228 10.46 -1.00 -10.81
C ARG A 228 9.23 -1.80 -10.38
N LEU A 229 9.47 -2.86 -9.61
CA LEU A 229 8.44 -3.64 -8.92
C LEU A 229 8.47 -3.31 -7.43
N VAL A 230 7.32 -2.97 -6.87
CA VAL A 230 7.15 -2.84 -5.42
C VAL A 230 6.17 -3.90 -4.97
N TYR A 231 6.60 -4.74 -4.03
CA TYR A 231 5.78 -5.73 -3.36
C TYR A 231 5.55 -5.29 -1.92
N ALA A 232 4.31 -5.34 -1.48
CA ALA A 232 3.93 -4.97 -0.12
C ALA A 232 2.79 -5.86 0.38
N THR A 233 2.74 -6.06 1.69
CA THR A 233 1.62 -6.66 2.39
C THR A 233 1.29 -5.88 3.65
N CYS A 234 0.12 -6.11 4.22
CA CYS A 234 -0.21 -5.70 5.58
C CYS A 234 -0.08 -6.86 6.57
N SER A 235 0.75 -7.86 6.28
CA SER A 235 1.07 -9.00 7.15
C SER A 235 2.35 -8.74 7.95
N ILE A 236 2.41 -9.29 9.16
CA ILE A 236 3.63 -9.36 9.95
C ILE A 236 4.38 -10.69 9.77
N LEU A 237 3.87 -11.59 8.95
CA LEU A 237 4.44 -12.93 8.79
C LEU A 237 5.55 -12.93 7.73
N GLN A 238 6.74 -13.39 8.11
CA GLN A 238 7.88 -13.57 7.21
C GLN A 238 7.51 -14.39 5.97
N ARG A 239 6.69 -15.40 6.13
CA ARG A 239 6.21 -16.27 5.05
C ARG A 239 5.48 -15.52 3.94
N GLU A 240 4.77 -14.44 4.26
CA GLU A 240 4.06 -13.60 3.30
C GLU A 240 4.93 -12.46 2.74
N ASN A 241 6.10 -12.24 3.29
CA ASN A 241 7.02 -11.15 3.02
C ASN A 241 8.36 -11.65 2.48
N GLN A 242 9.38 -11.81 3.34
CA GLN A 242 10.73 -12.19 2.95
C GLN A 242 10.79 -13.50 2.15
N ASP A 243 9.99 -14.50 2.56
CA ASP A 243 10.04 -15.82 1.91
C ASP A 243 9.50 -15.73 0.47
N VAL A 244 8.43 -14.96 0.23
CA VAL A 244 7.91 -14.71 -1.12
C VAL A 244 8.96 -14.01 -2.00
N ILE A 245 9.65 -13.02 -1.43
CA ILE A 245 10.69 -12.28 -2.16
C ILE A 245 11.92 -13.14 -2.43
N ASN A 246 12.37 -13.94 -1.47
CA ASN A 246 13.50 -14.83 -1.64
C ASN A 246 13.22 -15.87 -2.72
N ASP A 247 12.04 -16.50 -2.70
CA ASP A 247 11.62 -17.44 -3.72
C ASP A 247 11.56 -16.77 -5.11
N PHE A 248 10.98 -15.57 -5.18
CA PHE A 248 10.90 -14.82 -6.43
C PHE A 248 12.29 -14.48 -7.00
N LEU A 249 13.22 -14.01 -6.17
CA LEU A 249 14.58 -13.65 -6.60
C LEU A 249 15.39 -14.87 -7.00
N ALA A 250 15.21 -16.02 -6.34
CA ALA A 250 15.86 -17.28 -6.72
C ALA A 250 15.43 -17.76 -8.13
N GLU A 251 14.15 -17.55 -8.48
CA GLU A 251 13.60 -17.90 -9.78
C GLU A 251 13.90 -16.85 -10.88
N ASN A 252 14.20 -15.60 -10.47
CA ASN A 252 14.35 -14.46 -11.37
C ASN A 252 15.69 -13.72 -11.10
N PRO A 253 16.82 -14.29 -11.50
CA PRO A 253 18.16 -13.73 -11.25
C PRO A 253 18.38 -12.36 -11.91
N ASP A 254 17.52 -11.99 -12.87
CA ASP A 254 17.52 -10.66 -13.50
C ASP A 254 17.01 -9.55 -12.59
N PHE A 255 16.40 -9.90 -11.44
CA PHE A 255 15.93 -8.94 -10.49
C PHE A 255 16.91 -8.78 -9.33
N ARG A 256 17.05 -7.56 -8.83
CA ARG A 256 17.77 -7.26 -7.61
C ARG A 256 16.88 -6.52 -6.61
N LEU A 257 17.05 -6.83 -5.35
CA LEU A 257 16.40 -6.10 -4.26
C LEU A 257 17.07 -4.74 -4.08
N LEU A 258 16.25 -3.70 -3.91
CA LEU A 258 16.70 -2.35 -3.56
C LEU A 258 16.47 -2.07 -2.08
N ASN A 259 17.30 -1.22 -1.52
CA ASN A 259 17.12 -0.73 -0.17
C ASN A 259 15.97 0.31 -0.14
N SER A 260 14.85 -0.06 0.45
CA SER A 260 13.65 0.79 0.57
C SER A 260 13.91 2.03 1.44
N TYR A 261 14.76 1.92 2.46
CA TYR A 261 15.11 3.05 3.33
C TYR A 261 15.91 4.11 2.58
N GLU A 262 16.86 3.70 1.73
CA GLU A 262 17.58 4.63 0.88
C GLU A 262 16.68 5.35 -0.12
N ILE A 263 15.67 4.63 -0.65
CA ILE A 263 14.70 5.21 -1.57
C ILE A 263 13.86 6.28 -0.87
N LEU A 264 13.43 6.03 0.36
CA LEU A 264 12.68 6.99 1.17
C LEU A 264 13.58 8.12 1.67
N GLY A 265 14.79 7.81 2.12
CA GLY A 265 15.77 8.81 2.58
C GLY A 265 16.11 9.85 1.51
N LYS A 266 16.23 9.44 0.24
CA LYS A 266 16.40 10.37 -0.91
C LYS A 266 15.19 11.29 -1.15
N GLN A 267 14.06 11.01 -0.52
CA GLN A 267 12.86 11.87 -0.52
C GLN A 267 12.70 12.65 0.79
N GLY A 268 13.71 12.64 1.66
CA GLY A 268 13.66 13.29 2.97
C GLY A 268 12.82 12.55 4.02
N ILE A 269 12.56 11.25 3.79
CA ILE A 269 11.76 10.41 4.69
C ILE A 269 12.70 9.45 5.41
N GLU A 270 12.97 9.72 6.67
CA GLU A 270 13.85 8.91 7.50
C GLU A 270 13.04 7.92 8.34
N ILE A 271 13.19 6.63 8.07
CA ILE A 271 12.57 5.55 8.81
C ILE A 271 13.67 4.55 9.18
N SER A 272 13.79 4.22 10.47
CA SER A 272 14.71 3.16 10.87
C SER A 272 14.13 1.78 10.50
N PRO A 273 14.99 0.77 10.28
CA PRO A 273 14.56 -0.61 10.04
C PRO A 273 13.59 -1.14 11.10
N TYR A 274 13.81 -0.79 12.36
CA TYR A 274 12.94 -1.17 13.47
C TYR A 274 11.54 -0.54 13.37
N GLN A 275 11.45 0.68 12.88
CA GLN A 275 10.18 1.40 12.72
C GLN A 275 9.39 0.88 11.53
N ALA A 276 10.07 0.47 10.45
CA ALA A 276 9.39 -0.07 9.26
C ALA A 276 8.69 -1.40 9.54
N GLN A 277 9.19 -2.25 10.42
CA GLN A 277 8.51 -3.47 10.85
C GLN A 277 7.12 -3.21 11.47
N ARG A 278 6.86 -1.97 11.91
CA ARG A 278 5.55 -1.57 12.44
C ARG A 278 4.51 -1.24 11.37
N PHE A 279 4.94 -1.05 10.11
CA PHE A 279 4.06 -0.68 8.98
C PHE A 279 3.73 -1.83 8.04
N GLY A 280 4.20 -3.04 8.32
CA GLY A 280 4.24 -4.15 7.40
C GLY A 280 5.51 -4.09 6.52
N ASP A 281 5.84 -5.18 5.89
CA ASP A 281 7.02 -5.25 5.05
C ASP A 281 6.72 -4.80 3.62
N PHE A 282 7.67 -4.10 3.02
CA PHE A 282 7.61 -3.70 1.63
C PHE A 282 8.99 -3.85 0.97
N PHE A 283 8.95 -4.34 -0.26
CA PHE A 283 10.14 -4.68 -1.02
C PHE A 283 10.13 -3.97 -2.37
N VAL A 284 11.28 -3.43 -2.73
CA VAL A 284 11.48 -2.76 -4.00
C VAL A 284 12.48 -3.55 -4.83
N MET A 285 12.11 -3.90 -6.04
CA MET A 285 12.94 -4.70 -6.94
C MET A 285 13.09 -4.00 -8.30
N LEU A 286 14.25 -4.14 -8.91
CA LEU A 286 14.52 -3.72 -10.27
C LEU A 286 14.96 -4.93 -11.09
N PRO A 287 14.47 -5.09 -12.33
CA PRO A 287 15.13 -5.95 -13.32
C PRO A 287 16.54 -5.44 -13.56
N GLN A 288 17.50 -6.36 -13.61
CA GLN A 288 18.86 -6.03 -14.07
C GLN A 288 18.80 -5.84 -15.59
N LEU A 289 19.61 -4.92 -16.11
CA LEU A 289 19.76 -4.68 -17.55
C LEU A 289 20.56 -5.80 -18.19
#